data_f610b853f4145b118a250efcf7b919cc
#
_entry.id   f610b853f4145b118a250efcf7b919cc
#
_cell.length_a   1.000
_cell.length_b   1.000
_cell.length_c   1.000
_cell.angle_alpha   90.00
_cell.angle_beta   90.00
_cell.angle_gamma   90.00
#
_symmetry.space_group_name_H-M   'P 1'
#
loop_
_entity.id
_entity.type
_entity.pdbx_description
1 polymer ?
#
loop_
_entity_poly.entity_id
_entity_poly.type
_entity_poly.pdbx_seq_one_letter_code
_entity_poly.pdbx_strand_id
1 'polypeptide(L)'
;MGWSDEVDAILGGDLTAGLAYVTPAGGVVITPVAPIGLRDRAAGTVGFTTSFGFSKKLDRIKRNPKVALAYHARDHGFADGDLYVLVQGVARPVPQADPDHIRDVIGPQAAPFMGPPKQGFFWDRWLQAYYADRVEITVDVEHVLTWPGGDLVSAPPSQSPPKKGTRPRVKPLGMDLPHRLLGWVGEAGFPEVVPVDADAAADGTIKVASEAGLPAGERRAGLVAHDYNAQLIGLELRQHTGWLTADGPRGAYAPHTESKFKAPANKTLLLLANGFIARRGLKKARAAGTR
;
A
#
# COMPACT_ATOMS: atom_id res chain seq x y z
N MET A 1 1.38 10.93 20.94
CA MET A 1 0.45 9.79 20.97
C MET A 1 1.30 8.53 20.77
N GLY A 2 1.26 7.55 21.66
CA GLY A 2 2.10 6.35 21.55
C GLY A 2 1.23 5.13 21.28
N TRP A 3 1.75 4.16 20.56
CA TRP A 3 1.16 2.83 20.40
C TRP A 3 1.77 1.80 21.36
N SER A 4 1.15 0.63 21.51
CA SER A 4 1.63 -0.45 22.38
C SER A 4 2.92 -1.11 21.87
N ASP A 5 3.58 -1.90 22.70
CA ASP A 5 4.77 -2.66 22.30
C ASP A 5 4.45 -3.73 21.25
N GLU A 6 3.26 -4.33 21.33
CA GLU A 6 2.78 -5.29 20.35
C GLU A 6 2.59 -4.63 18.97
N VAL A 7 1.95 -3.46 18.92
CA VAL A 7 1.84 -2.68 17.69
C VAL A 7 3.22 -2.28 17.17
N ASP A 8 4.14 -1.85 18.05
CA ASP A 8 5.51 -1.49 17.65
C ASP A 8 6.26 -2.65 17.01
N ALA A 9 6.12 -3.85 17.56
CA ALA A 9 6.70 -5.06 16.98
C ALA A 9 6.18 -5.32 15.56
N ILE A 10 4.88 -5.13 15.33
CA ILE A 10 4.25 -5.30 14.02
C ILE A 10 4.73 -4.23 13.03
N LEU A 11 4.70 -2.95 13.42
CA LEU A 11 5.17 -1.85 12.59
C LEU A 11 6.65 -2.00 12.20
N GLY A 12 7.43 -2.59 13.11
CA GLY A 12 8.86 -2.83 12.90
C GLY A 12 9.21 -4.14 12.22
N GLY A 13 8.29 -5.11 12.17
CA GLY A 13 8.59 -6.47 11.75
C GLY A 13 7.91 -6.92 10.45
N ASP A 14 6.82 -6.31 10.03
CA ASP A 14 6.13 -6.71 8.79
C ASP A 14 6.93 -6.34 7.53
N LEU A 15 7.05 -7.31 6.63
CA LEU A 15 7.70 -7.09 5.33
C LEU A 15 6.87 -6.19 4.42
N THR A 16 5.54 -6.25 4.51
CA THR A 16 4.62 -5.47 3.67
C THR A 16 3.54 -4.78 4.50
N ALA A 17 3.10 -3.64 3.98
CA ALA A 17 1.87 -2.99 4.43
C ALA A 17 1.05 -2.54 3.20
N GLY A 18 -0.27 -2.56 3.32
CA GLY A 18 -1.17 -2.02 2.32
C GLY A 18 -1.25 -0.50 2.44
N LEU A 19 -0.52 0.25 1.63
CA LEU A 19 -0.65 1.70 1.56
C LEU A 19 -1.93 2.08 0.84
N ALA A 20 -2.84 2.75 1.54
CA ALA A 20 -4.07 3.31 0.99
C ALA A 20 -4.00 4.84 0.89
N TYR A 21 -4.44 5.39 -0.23
CA TYR A 21 -4.49 6.82 -0.47
C TYR A 21 -5.69 7.22 -1.33
N VAL A 22 -6.17 8.46 -1.12
CA VAL A 22 -7.40 8.96 -1.74
C VAL A 22 -7.16 9.33 -3.20
N THR A 23 -8.13 8.99 -4.05
CA THR A 23 -8.14 9.37 -5.47
C THR A 23 -8.86 10.70 -5.69
N PRO A 24 -8.61 11.42 -6.79
CA PRO A 24 -9.37 12.64 -7.12
C PRO A 24 -10.89 12.42 -7.24
N ALA A 25 -11.32 11.18 -7.45
CA ALA A 25 -12.74 10.83 -7.53
C ALA A 25 -13.37 10.51 -6.16
N GLY A 26 -12.62 10.66 -5.04
CA GLY A 26 -13.11 10.37 -3.70
C GLY A 26 -13.18 8.87 -3.36
N GLY A 27 -12.51 8.02 -4.12
CA GLY A 27 -12.30 6.61 -3.77
C GLY A 27 -10.89 6.38 -3.23
N VAL A 28 -10.54 5.13 -2.97
CA VAL A 28 -9.24 4.71 -2.45
C VAL A 28 -8.52 3.82 -3.46
N VAL A 29 -7.21 3.92 -3.49
CA VAL A 29 -6.31 2.95 -4.11
C VAL A 29 -5.45 2.34 -3.02
N ILE A 30 -5.34 1.02 -2.99
CA ILE A 30 -4.47 0.29 -2.07
C ILE A 30 -3.35 -0.35 -2.88
N THR A 31 -2.11 -0.22 -2.40
CA THR A 31 -0.95 -0.85 -3.03
C THR A 31 0.01 -1.36 -1.97
N PRO A 32 0.56 -2.57 -2.09
CA PRO A 32 1.56 -3.04 -1.16
C PRO A 32 2.83 -2.17 -1.24
N VAL A 33 3.38 -1.88 -0.09
CA VAL A 33 4.67 -1.20 0.10
C VAL A 33 5.49 -1.97 1.13
N ALA A 34 6.81 -1.78 1.12
CA ALA A 34 7.70 -2.30 2.16
C ALA A 34 7.99 -1.17 3.16
N PRO A 35 7.46 -1.24 4.38
CA PRO A 35 7.77 -0.27 5.43
C PRO A 35 9.20 -0.43 5.97
N ILE A 36 9.80 -1.61 5.78
CA ILE A 36 11.20 -1.91 6.19
C ILE A 36 11.54 -1.48 7.62
N GLY A 37 10.57 -1.56 8.52
CA GLY A 37 10.72 -1.19 9.92
C GLY A 37 10.87 0.31 10.19
N LEU A 38 10.66 1.18 9.21
CA LEU A 38 10.75 2.64 9.36
C LEU A 38 9.66 3.16 10.29
N ARG A 39 10.03 3.43 11.54
CA ARG A 39 9.16 4.03 12.54
C ARG A 39 9.96 4.76 13.60
N ASP A 40 9.34 5.76 14.18
CA ASP A 40 9.80 6.45 15.38
C ASP A 40 8.60 6.62 16.32
N ARG A 41 8.55 5.78 17.36
CA ARG A 41 7.47 5.80 18.35
C ARG A 41 7.46 7.08 19.17
N ALA A 42 8.62 7.65 19.45
CA ALA A 42 8.74 8.87 20.24
C ALA A 42 8.25 10.08 19.42
N ALA A 43 8.58 10.13 18.14
CA ALA A 43 8.10 11.15 17.23
C ALA A 43 6.65 10.90 16.73
N GLY A 44 6.08 9.70 16.96
CA GLY A 44 4.77 9.33 16.46
C GLY A 44 4.74 9.20 14.95
N THR A 45 5.78 8.63 14.33
CA THR A 45 5.87 8.52 12.87
C THR A 45 6.11 7.09 12.41
N VAL A 46 5.59 6.77 11.23
CA VAL A 46 5.93 5.58 10.45
C VAL A 46 6.38 5.99 9.05
N GLY A 47 7.10 5.11 8.36
CA GLY A 47 7.62 5.46 7.05
C GLY A 47 7.64 4.32 6.05
N PHE A 48 7.88 4.67 4.80
CA PHE A 48 8.18 3.73 3.72
C PHE A 48 8.90 4.46 2.58
N THR A 49 9.51 3.71 1.69
CA THR A 49 10.12 4.29 0.49
C THR A 49 9.32 3.95 -0.76
N THR A 50 9.33 4.85 -1.73
CA THR A 50 8.75 4.63 -3.06
C THR A 50 9.67 5.17 -4.15
N SER A 51 9.29 5.04 -5.42
CA SER A 51 10.07 5.48 -6.57
C SER A 51 9.40 6.69 -7.23
N PHE A 52 10.21 7.62 -7.77
CA PHE A 52 9.73 8.68 -8.66
C PHE A 52 8.99 8.11 -9.89
N GLY A 53 9.29 6.87 -10.28
CA GLY A 53 8.58 6.17 -11.34
C GLY A 53 7.07 6.01 -11.08
N PHE A 54 6.64 6.07 -9.82
CA PHE A 54 5.23 6.02 -9.42
C PHE A 54 4.62 7.42 -9.23
N SER A 55 4.85 8.32 -10.18
CA SER A 55 4.44 9.73 -10.11
C SER A 55 2.96 9.91 -9.75
N LYS A 56 2.05 9.10 -10.32
CA LYS A 56 0.61 9.18 -9.99
C LYS A 56 0.31 8.97 -8.51
N LYS A 57 1.04 8.08 -7.83
CA LYS A 57 0.91 7.85 -6.40
C LYS A 57 1.39 9.08 -5.62
N LEU A 58 2.57 9.57 -5.95
CA LEU A 58 3.15 10.77 -5.32
C LEU A 58 2.27 11.99 -5.51
N ASP A 59 1.75 12.22 -6.71
CA ASP A 59 0.85 13.34 -7.00
C ASP A 59 -0.46 13.26 -6.20
N ARG A 60 -1.01 12.06 -6.01
CA ARG A 60 -2.21 11.85 -5.20
C ARG A 60 -1.96 12.13 -3.73
N ILE A 61 -0.85 11.61 -3.18
CA ILE A 61 -0.45 11.87 -1.78
C ILE A 61 -0.16 13.36 -1.56
N LYS A 62 0.48 14.05 -2.51
CA LYS A 62 0.68 15.51 -2.41
C LYS A 62 -0.63 16.30 -2.41
N ARG A 63 -1.65 15.87 -3.17
CA ARG A 63 -2.97 16.55 -3.23
C ARG A 63 -3.84 16.26 -2.01
N ASN A 64 -3.80 15.04 -1.52
CA ASN A 64 -4.48 14.63 -0.31
C ASN A 64 -3.51 13.77 0.51
N PRO A 65 -2.88 14.35 1.54
CA PRO A 65 -1.86 13.66 2.30
C PRO A 65 -2.42 12.66 3.31
N LYS A 66 -3.74 12.57 3.50
CA LYS A 66 -4.37 11.57 4.35
C LYS A 66 -4.17 10.18 3.73
N VAL A 67 -3.44 9.34 4.44
CA VAL A 67 -3.12 7.97 4.03
C VAL A 67 -3.42 6.98 5.15
N ALA A 68 -3.44 5.70 4.80
CA ALA A 68 -3.42 4.63 5.78
C ALA A 68 -2.41 3.55 5.37
N LEU A 69 -1.82 2.91 6.37
CA LEU A 69 -0.95 1.74 6.24
C LEU A 69 -1.60 0.57 6.98
N ALA A 70 -1.98 -0.45 6.24
CA ALA A 70 -2.60 -1.67 6.75
C ALA A 70 -1.55 -2.77 6.89
N TYR A 71 -1.18 -3.09 8.12
CA TYR A 71 -0.29 -4.20 8.46
C TYR A 71 -1.15 -5.43 8.71
N HIS A 72 -1.12 -6.38 7.77
CA HIS A 72 -2.11 -7.45 7.70
C HIS A 72 -1.53 -8.82 7.33
N ALA A 73 -0.28 -8.88 6.94
CA ALA A 73 0.38 -10.09 6.50
C ALA A 73 1.72 -10.24 7.23
N ARG A 74 1.94 -11.39 7.85
CA ARG A 74 3.15 -11.71 8.64
C ARG A 74 4.17 -12.51 7.86
N ASP A 75 3.81 -12.95 6.64
CA ASP A 75 4.68 -13.78 5.81
C ASP A 75 6.01 -13.10 5.54
N HIS A 76 7.08 -13.86 5.77
CA HIS A 76 8.45 -13.42 5.50
C HIS A 76 8.92 -12.16 6.25
N GLY A 77 8.15 -11.71 7.25
CA GLY A 77 8.52 -10.65 8.19
C GLY A 77 9.17 -11.21 9.46
N PHE A 78 9.21 -10.36 10.48
CA PHE A 78 9.76 -10.69 11.81
C PHE A 78 8.72 -10.51 12.93
N ALA A 79 7.55 -9.94 12.60
CA ALA A 79 6.46 -9.82 13.55
C ALA A 79 5.69 -11.13 13.65
N ASP A 80 5.23 -11.44 14.87
CA ASP A 80 4.39 -12.58 15.18
C ASP A 80 2.95 -12.16 15.48
N GLY A 81 2.03 -13.14 15.54
CA GLY A 81 0.64 -12.95 15.93
C GLY A 81 -0.28 -12.53 14.78
N ASP A 82 -1.58 -12.47 15.09
CA ASP A 82 -2.65 -12.27 14.10
C ASP A 82 -3.29 -10.86 14.17
N LEU A 83 -2.73 -9.98 15.02
CA LEU A 83 -3.27 -8.64 15.20
C LEU A 83 -3.14 -7.84 13.89
N TYR A 84 -4.27 -7.44 13.32
CA TYR A 84 -4.31 -6.47 12.24
C TYR A 84 -4.09 -5.07 12.80
N VAL A 85 -3.24 -4.28 12.14
CA VAL A 85 -2.98 -2.88 12.55
C VAL A 85 -3.22 -1.96 11.36
N LEU A 86 -4.07 -0.96 11.55
CA LEU A 86 -4.29 0.13 10.61
C LEU A 86 -3.75 1.43 11.20
N VAL A 87 -2.73 1.96 10.58
CA VAL A 87 -2.17 3.28 10.92
C VAL A 87 -2.74 4.31 9.95
N GLN A 88 -3.42 5.32 10.45
CA GLN A 88 -3.90 6.46 9.67
C GLN A 88 -3.10 7.70 10.03
N GLY A 89 -2.74 8.52 9.05
CA GLY A 89 -1.95 9.71 9.30
C GLY A 89 -1.73 10.58 8.07
N VAL A 90 -0.96 11.63 8.26
CA VAL A 90 -0.64 12.63 7.24
C VAL A 90 0.73 12.34 6.64
N ALA A 91 0.76 12.00 5.37
CA ALA A 91 1.99 11.67 4.66
C ALA A 91 2.76 12.93 4.24
N ARG A 92 4.05 12.94 4.53
CA ARG A 92 5.01 13.98 4.11
C ARG A 92 6.08 13.35 3.22
N PRO A 93 5.97 13.47 1.90
CA PRO A 93 7.07 13.08 1.02
C PRO A 93 8.28 13.96 1.27
N VAL A 94 9.43 13.36 1.51
CA VAL A 94 10.70 14.10 1.57
C VAL A 94 10.99 14.66 0.18
N PRO A 95 11.10 15.99 -0.01
CA PRO A 95 11.09 16.63 -1.33
C PRO A 95 12.26 16.24 -2.23
N GLN A 96 13.38 15.87 -1.65
CA GLN A 96 14.58 15.46 -2.37
C GLN A 96 15.10 14.18 -1.72
N ALA A 97 15.05 13.07 -2.48
CA ALA A 97 15.75 11.87 -2.06
C ALA A 97 17.25 12.19 -2.05
N ASP A 98 17.85 12.20 -0.89
CA ASP A 98 19.29 12.15 -0.74
C ASP A 98 19.75 10.70 -0.97
N PRO A 99 20.46 10.40 -2.07
CA PRO A 99 20.91 9.03 -2.35
C PRO A 99 21.82 8.48 -1.26
N ASP A 100 22.58 9.35 -0.59
CA ASP A 100 23.48 8.95 0.48
C ASP A 100 22.67 8.60 1.74
N HIS A 101 21.66 9.38 2.09
CA HIS A 101 20.73 9.03 3.17
C HIS A 101 20.01 7.69 2.90
N ILE A 102 19.53 7.50 1.68
CA ILE A 102 18.86 6.23 1.31
C ILE A 102 19.84 5.05 1.39
N ARG A 103 21.10 5.23 0.98
CA ARG A 103 22.11 4.17 1.04
C ARG A 103 22.59 3.90 2.46
N ASP A 104 22.89 4.95 3.23
CA ASP A 104 23.65 4.85 4.46
C ASP A 104 22.78 4.78 5.71
N VAL A 105 21.53 5.26 5.65
CA VAL A 105 20.57 5.23 6.75
C VAL A 105 19.46 4.24 6.48
N ILE A 106 18.76 4.38 5.36
CA ILE A 106 17.61 3.50 5.04
C ILE A 106 18.07 2.10 4.63
N GLY A 107 19.17 1.99 3.89
CA GLY A 107 19.70 0.71 3.43
C GLY A 107 20.00 -0.29 4.55
N PRO A 108 20.72 0.08 5.62
CA PRO A 108 20.94 -0.77 6.77
C PRO A 108 19.65 -1.23 7.47
N GLN A 109 18.65 -0.37 7.58
CA GLN A 109 17.33 -0.73 8.14
C GLN A 109 16.57 -1.70 7.24
N ALA A 110 16.72 -1.57 5.92
CA ALA A 110 16.10 -2.47 4.95
C ALA A 110 16.81 -3.83 4.84
N ALA A 111 18.07 -3.94 5.23
CA ALA A 111 18.88 -5.14 5.04
C ALA A 111 18.29 -6.41 5.67
N PRO A 112 17.71 -6.40 6.88
CA PRO A 112 17.06 -7.57 7.44
C PRO A 112 15.92 -8.09 6.55
N PHE A 113 15.14 -7.22 5.95
CA PHE A 113 13.98 -7.55 5.11
C PHE A 113 14.37 -7.93 3.68
N MET A 114 15.31 -7.20 3.09
CA MET A 114 15.67 -7.29 1.67
C MET A 114 16.93 -8.14 1.42
N GLY A 115 17.59 -8.55 2.51
CA GLY A 115 18.90 -9.20 2.47
C GLY A 115 20.01 -8.22 2.07
N PRO A 116 21.28 -8.65 2.17
CA PRO A 116 22.43 -7.79 1.89
C PRO A 116 22.40 -7.30 0.44
N PRO A 117 22.77 -6.02 0.21
CA PRO A 117 22.91 -5.50 -1.14
C PRO A 117 23.98 -6.26 -1.91
N LYS A 118 23.76 -6.49 -3.20
CA LYS A 118 24.81 -7.02 -4.07
C LYS A 118 25.93 -5.99 -4.19
N GLN A 119 27.17 -6.45 -4.06
CA GLN A 119 28.37 -5.64 -4.11
C GLN A 119 29.18 -5.87 -5.39
N GLY A 120 30.06 -4.94 -5.72
CA GLY A 120 30.97 -4.96 -6.86
C GLY A 120 30.66 -3.90 -7.89
N PHE A 121 31.67 -3.48 -8.63
CA PHE A 121 31.66 -2.32 -9.54
C PHE A 121 30.40 -2.21 -10.42
N PHE A 122 29.95 -3.34 -10.98
CA PHE A 122 28.74 -3.37 -11.80
C PHE A 122 27.48 -3.05 -10.98
N TRP A 123 27.32 -3.68 -9.80
CA TRP A 123 26.15 -3.50 -8.95
C TRP A 123 26.12 -2.13 -8.30
N ASP A 124 27.25 -1.62 -7.87
CA ASP A 124 27.36 -0.28 -7.25
C ASP A 124 26.90 0.79 -8.25
N ARG A 125 27.39 0.71 -9.50
CA ARG A 125 26.97 1.61 -10.57
C ARG A 125 25.49 1.40 -10.98
N TRP A 126 25.02 0.15 -10.97
CA TRP A 126 23.65 -0.16 -11.35
C TRP A 126 22.65 0.32 -10.29
N LEU A 127 22.92 0.07 -9.01
CA LEU A 127 22.08 0.43 -7.88
C LEU A 127 22.13 1.92 -7.53
N GLN A 128 23.13 2.67 -7.97
CA GLN A 128 23.18 4.12 -7.80
C GLN A 128 21.89 4.81 -8.32
N ALA A 129 21.39 4.37 -9.49
CA ALA A 129 20.15 4.90 -10.03
C ALA A 129 18.93 4.49 -9.16
N TYR A 130 18.97 3.29 -8.56
CA TYR A 130 17.93 2.83 -7.66
C TYR A 130 17.85 3.69 -6.39
N TYR A 131 18.97 3.98 -5.73
CA TYR A 131 19.00 4.86 -4.56
C TYR A 131 18.56 6.28 -4.92
N ALA A 132 19.04 6.79 -6.04
CA ALA A 132 18.69 8.12 -6.53
C ALA A 132 17.21 8.27 -6.93
N ASP A 133 16.50 7.17 -7.23
CA ASP A 133 15.06 7.15 -7.58
C ASP A 133 14.15 7.03 -6.35
N ARG A 134 14.70 6.80 -5.16
CA ARG A 134 13.88 6.62 -3.96
C ARG A 134 13.38 7.94 -3.39
N VAL A 135 12.13 7.91 -2.98
CA VAL A 135 11.47 8.95 -2.20
C VAL A 135 11.08 8.33 -0.87
N GLU A 136 11.57 8.88 0.21
CA GLU A 136 11.11 8.56 1.54
C GLU A 136 9.78 9.28 1.80
N ILE A 137 8.84 8.58 2.40
CA ILE A 137 7.58 9.14 2.85
C ILE A 137 7.46 8.86 4.34
N THR A 138 7.44 9.92 5.12
CA THR A 138 7.11 9.88 6.54
C THR A 138 5.62 10.15 6.71
N VAL A 139 4.98 9.41 7.59
CA VAL A 139 3.57 9.56 7.94
C VAL A 139 3.50 9.95 9.41
N ASP A 140 3.00 11.16 9.68
CA ASP A 140 2.65 11.57 11.04
C ASP A 140 1.39 10.82 11.45
N VAL A 141 1.50 9.99 12.48
CA VAL A 141 0.43 9.09 12.92
C VAL A 141 -0.63 9.89 13.68
N GLU A 142 -1.86 9.83 13.22
CA GLU A 142 -3.01 10.41 13.91
C GLU A 142 -3.84 9.35 14.64
N HIS A 143 -4.02 8.18 14.03
CA HIS A 143 -4.77 7.07 14.61
C HIS A 143 -4.05 5.75 14.40
N VAL A 144 -4.11 4.90 15.41
CA VAL A 144 -3.71 3.50 15.35
C VAL A 144 -4.92 2.67 15.76
N LEU A 145 -5.43 1.89 14.83
CA LEU A 145 -6.59 1.02 15.01
C LEU A 145 -6.14 -0.44 14.91
N THR A 146 -6.70 -1.30 15.74
CA THR A 146 -6.33 -2.72 15.78
C THR A 146 -7.55 -3.61 15.69
N TRP A 147 -7.41 -4.80 15.11
CA TRP A 147 -8.45 -5.81 15.08
C TRP A 147 -7.80 -7.22 15.22
N PRO A 148 -8.41 -8.13 16.02
CA PRO A 148 -9.52 -7.87 16.94
C PRO A 148 -9.14 -6.92 18.07
N GLY A 149 -10.12 -6.20 18.61
CA GLY A 149 -9.91 -5.34 19.77
C GLY A 149 -10.38 -3.89 19.62
N GLY A 150 -10.70 -3.47 18.40
CA GLY A 150 -11.24 -2.12 18.13
C GLY A 150 -12.09 -2.08 16.86
N ASP A 151 -12.84 -1.01 16.69
CA ASP A 151 -13.64 -0.77 15.49
C ASP A 151 -12.75 -0.18 14.39
N LEU A 152 -12.64 -0.91 13.26
CA LEU A 152 -11.93 -0.44 12.07
C LEU A 152 -12.81 0.35 11.10
N VAL A 153 -14.13 0.25 11.27
CA VAL A 153 -15.13 0.74 10.33
C VAL A 153 -15.91 1.87 10.97
N SER A 154 -15.78 3.07 10.42
CA SER A 154 -16.71 4.15 10.70
C SER A 154 -17.99 4.00 9.87
N ALA A 155 -18.99 4.84 10.14
CA ALA A 155 -20.25 4.87 9.40
C ALA A 155 -20.35 6.10 8.48
N PRO A 156 -19.45 6.26 7.48
CA PRO A 156 -19.52 7.41 6.59
C PRO A 156 -20.81 7.35 5.76
N PRO A 157 -21.42 8.51 5.43
CA PRO A 157 -22.66 8.54 4.67
C PRO A 157 -22.46 7.89 3.30
N SER A 158 -23.53 7.24 2.81
CA SER A 158 -23.54 6.69 1.44
C SER A 158 -23.27 7.77 0.41
N GLN A 159 -22.49 7.41 -0.60
CA GLN A 159 -22.19 8.29 -1.71
C GLN A 159 -23.23 8.15 -2.82
N SER A 160 -23.48 9.23 -3.54
CA SER A 160 -24.31 9.16 -4.74
C SER A 160 -23.62 8.35 -5.82
N PRO A 161 -24.37 7.47 -6.53
CA PRO A 161 -23.82 6.67 -7.63
C PRO A 161 -23.18 7.56 -8.71
N PRO A 162 -22.10 7.12 -9.35
CA PRO A 162 -21.51 7.85 -10.46
C PRO A 162 -22.48 7.91 -11.65
N LYS A 163 -22.48 9.02 -12.41
CA LYS A 163 -23.35 9.25 -13.59
C LYS A 163 -23.37 8.08 -14.58
N LYS A 164 -22.28 7.32 -14.70
CA LYS A 164 -22.17 6.15 -15.60
C LYS A 164 -22.64 4.83 -14.97
N GLY A 165 -23.23 4.89 -13.80
CA GLY A 165 -23.72 3.72 -13.07
C GLY A 165 -22.65 2.99 -12.28
N THR A 166 -23.07 1.91 -11.61
CA THR A 166 -22.24 1.11 -10.69
C THR A 166 -21.96 -0.29 -11.22
N ARG A 167 -22.39 -0.62 -12.43
CA ARG A 167 -22.16 -1.93 -13.06
C ARG A 167 -20.65 -2.14 -13.32
N PRO A 168 -20.15 -3.38 -13.20
CA PRO A 168 -18.79 -3.71 -13.57
C PRO A 168 -18.45 -3.22 -14.97
N ARG A 169 -17.25 -2.63 -15.13
CA ARG A 169 -16.74 -2.15 -16.44
C ARG A 169 -15.56 -2.97 -16.92
N VAL A 170 -14.98 -3.74 -16.02
CA VAL A 170 -13.86 -4.64 -16.29
C VAL A 170 -14.20 -6.00 -15.74
N LYS A 171 -13.68 -7.06 -16.37
CA LYS A 171 -13.71 -8.39 -15.74
C LYS A 171 -12.77 -8.37 -14.56
N PRO A 172 -13.18 -8.86 -13.39
CA PRO A 172 -12.27 -8.94 -12.26
C PRO A 172 -11.10 -9.86 -12.61
N LEU A 173 -9.89 -9.43 -12.34
CA LEU A 173 -8.75 -10.32 -12.27
C LEU A 173 -9.04 -11.34 -11.15
N GLY A 174 -8.52 -12.55 -11.29
CA GLY A 174 -8.68 -13.57 -10.25
C GLY A 174 -8.25 -13.04 -8.89
N MET A 175 -9.06 -13.23 -7.87
CA MET A 175 -8.81 -12.80 -6.50
C MET A 175 -8.26 -13.96 -5.65
N ASP A 176 -7.53 -14.86 -6.28
CA ASP A 176 -6.93 -16.07 -5.72
C ASP A 176 -5.63 -15.82 -4.93
N LEU A 177 -5.13 -14.60 -4.93
CA LEU A 177 -3.96 -14.23 -4.12
C LEU A 177 -4.36 -14.14 -2.63
N PRO A 178 -3.47 -14.58 -1.70
CA PRO A 178 -3.82 -14.80 -0.30
C PRO A 178 -4.19 -13.53 0.47
N HIS A 179 -3.48 -12.43 0.22
CA HIS A 179 -3.66 -11.20 0.99
C HIS A 179 -4.61 -10.25 0.25
N ARG A 180 -5.79 -10.02 0.84
CA ARG A 180 -6.83 -9.20 0.21
C ARG A 180 -7.28 -8.10 1.13
N LEU A 181 -7.29 -6.87 0.62
CA LEU A 181 -7.70 -5.68 1.35
C LEU A 181 -8.73 -4.88 0.56
N LEU A 182 -9.76 -4.42 1.24
CA LEU A 182 -10.76 -3.49 0.73
C LEU A 182 -10.65 -2.17 1.49
N GLY A 183 -10.73 -1.03 0.80
CA GLY A 183 -10.65 0.27 1.46
C GLY A 183 -11.53 1.33 0.82
N TRP A 184 -11.96 2.26 1.63
CA TRP A 184 -12.81 3.40 1.28
C TRP A 184 -12.37 4.64 2.06
N VAL A 185 -12.97 5.78 1.79
CA VAL A 185 -12.74 6.99 2.59
C VAL A 185 -13.71 6.97 3.76
N GLY A 186 -13.17 6.94 4.97
CA GLY A 186 -13.94 6.97 6.21
C GLY A 186 -14.49 8.35 6.55
N GLU A 187 -15.20 8.44 7.69
CA GLU A 187 -15.88 9.65 8.13
C GLU A 187 -14.92 10.82 8.39
N ALA A 188 -13.76 10.55 8.98
CA ALA A 188 -12.72 11.56 9.22
C ALA A 188 -11.92 11.94 7.94
N GLY A 189 -12.25 11.33 6.78
CA GLY A 189 -11.57 11.58 5.51
C GLY A 189 -10.25 10.83 5.33
N PHE A 190 -9.87 9.98 6.28
CA PHE A 190 -8.78 9.02 6.11
C PHE A 190 -9.24 7.78 5.35
N PRO A 191 -8.34 7.11 4.60
CA PRO A 191 -8.64 5.78 4.14
C PRO A 191 -8.88 4.82 5.33
N GLU A 192 -9.98 4.09 5.30
CA GLU A 192 -10.23 2.91 6.11
C GLU A 192 -9.97 1.68 5.26
N VAL A 193 -9.31 0.68 5.82
CA VAL A 193 -8.92 -0.54 5.11
C VAL A 193 -9.17 -1.73 6.01
N VAL A 194 -9.79 -2.75 5.47
CA VAL A 194 -10.04 -4.00 6.19
C VAL A 194 -9.59 -5.22 5.37
N PRO A 195 -9.16 -6.30 6.01
CA PRO A 195 -8.98 -7.58 5.34
C PRO A 195 -10.33 -8.13 4.91
N VAL A 196 -10.37 -8.76 3.73
CA VAL A 196 -11.61 -9.31 3.17
C VAL A 196 -11.39 -10.67 2.53
N ASP A 197 -12.43 -11.50 2.59
CA ASP A 197 -12.64 -12.55 1.60
C ASP A 197 -13.24 -11.94 0.33
N ALA A 198 -12.80 -12.41 -0.82
CA ALA A 198 -13.20 -11.83 -2.10
C ALA A 198 -13.30 -12.91 -3.19
N ASP A 199 -14.50 -13.08 -3.73
CA ASP A 199 -14.80 -14.09 -4.75
C ASP A 199 -15.44 -13.45 -5.99
N ALA A 200 -14.89 -13.75 -7.16
CA ALA A 200 -15.44 -13.26 -8.42
C ALA A 200 -16.79 -13.94 -8.72
N ALA A 201 -17.80 -13.13 -9.02
CA ALA A 201 -19.13 -13.61 -9.42
C ALA A 201 -19.28 -13.64 -10.95
N ALA A 202 -20.23 -14.45 -11.44
CA ALA A 202 -20.47 -14.63 -12.88
C ALA A 202 -20.91 -13.35 -13.60
N ASP A 203 -21.55 -12.44 -12.88
CA ASP A 203 -22.00 -11.13 -13.41
C ASP A 203 -20.89 -10.08 -13.51
N GLY A 204 -19.63 -10.44 -13.15
CA GLY A 204 -18.49 -9.57 -13.16
C GLY A 204 -18.33 -8.73 -11.88
N THR A 205 -19.19 -8.89 -10.88
CA THR A 205 -18.96 -8.34 -9.53
C THR A 205 -17.99 -9.22 -8.74
N ILE A 206 -17.54 -8.72 -7.60
CA ILE A 206 -16.75 -9.45 -6.62
C ILE A 206 -17.59 -9.44 -5.32
N LYS A 207 -17.93 -10.62 -4.81
CA LYS A 207 -18.50 -10.75 -3.48
C LYS A 207 -17.39 -10.49 -2.47
N VAL A 208 -17.65 -9.65 -1.48
CA VAL A 208 -16.69 -9.34 -0.42
C VAL A 208 -17.32 -9.58 0.95
N ALA A 209 -16.51 -10.08 1.88
CA ALA A 209 -16.89 -10.23 3.27
C ALA A 209 -15.72 -9.85 4.18
N SER A 210 -16.01 -9.26 5.33
CA SER A 210 -15.02 -8.92 6.35
C SER A 210 -15.57 -9.19 7.74
N GLU A 211 -14.80 -9.89 8.55
CA GLU A 211 -15.13 -10.07 9.97
C GLU A 211 -14.99 -8.74 10.76
N ALA A 212 -14.13 -7.85 10.31
CA ALA A 212 -14.01 -6.49 10.86
C ALA A 212 -15.17 -5.57 10.46
N GLY A 213 -16.13 -6.07 9.66
CA GLY A 213 -17.27 -5.31 9.16
C GLY A 213 -16.99 -4.55 7.86
N LEU A 214 -18.08 -4.07 7.25
CA LEU A 214 -18.06 -3.18 6.09
C LEU A 214 -19.01 -2.00 6.36
N PRO A 215 -18.73 -0.80 5.79
CA PRO A 215 -19.61 0.34 5.98
C PRO A 215 -20.91 0.16 5.21
N ALA A 216 -22.04 0.23 5.88
CA ALA A 216 -23.35 0.10 5.25
C ALA A 216 -23.58 1.14 4.15
N GLY A 217 -24.28 0.77 3.09
CA GLY A 217 -24.63 1.64 1.97
C GLY A 217 -23.67 1.54 0.78
N GLU A 218 -23.63 2.58 -0.02
CA GLU A 218 -22.94 2.61 -1.31
C GLU A 218 -21.82 3.62 -1.35
N ARG A 219 -20.66 3.25 -1.93
CA ARG A 219 -19.49 4.14 -2.02
C ARG A 219 -18.42 3.70 -3.01
N ARG A 220 -17.53 4.62 -3.33
CA ARG A 220 -16.30 4.31 -4.05
C ARG A 220 -15.33 3.59 -3.12
N ALA A 221 -14.75 2.50 -3.63
CA ALA A 221 -13.78 1.71 -2.88
C ALA A 221 -12.63 1.23 -3.78
N GLY A 222 -11.53 0.82 -3.15
CA GLY A 222 -10.41 0.13 -3.77
C GLY A 222 -10.29 -1.27 -3.21
N LEU A 223 -9.97 -2.23 -4.06
CA LEU A 223 -9.75 -3.62 -3.69
C LEU A 223 -8.37 -4.05 -4.22
N VAL A 224 -7.57 -4.69 -3.40
CA VAL A 224 -6.30 -5.29 -3.80
C VAL A 224 -6.22 -6.73 -3.33
N ALA A 225 -5.69 -7.59 -4.18
CA ALA A 225 -5.18 -8.89 -3.81
C ALA A 225 -3.68 -8.94 -4.14
N HIS A 226 -2.87 -9.48 -3.25
CA HIS A 226 -1.43 -9.59 -3.49
C HIS A 226 -0.84 -10.83 -2.82
N ASP A 227 0.36 -11.18 -3.31
CA ASP A 227 1.20 -12.25 -2.80
C ASP A 227 2.67 -11.89 -3.00
N TYR A 228 3.56 -12.41 -2.18
CA TYR A 228 4.98 -12.14 -2.25
C TYR A 228 5.78 -13.25 -1.55
N ASN A 229 7.03 -13.41 -1.96
CA ASN A 229 7.99 -14.24 -1.24
C ASN A 229 8.96 -13.35 -0.44
N ALA A 230 9.84 -13.99 0.32
CA ALA A 230 10.91 -13.31 1.05
C ALA A 230 11.62 -12.27 0.14
N GLN A 231 11.99 -11.12 0.72
CA GLN A 231 12.61 -10.00 0.01
C GLN A 231 11.75 -9.40 -1.13
N LEU A 232 10.44 -9.61 -1.09
CA LEU A 232 9.47 -9.21 -2.13
C LEU A 232 9.75 -9.80 -3.52
N ILE A 233 10.48 -10.92 -3.57
CA ILE A 233 10.71 -11.64 -4.81
C ILE A 233 9.38 -12.19 -5.32
N GLY A 234 9.08 -12.00 -6.61
CA GLY A 234 7.83 -12.49 -7.20
C GLY A 234 6.58 -11.76 -6.73
N LEU A 235 6.70 -10.59 -6.08
CA LEU A 235 5.54 -9.79 -5.67
C LEU A 235 4.53 -9.70 -6.81
N GLU A 236 3.35 -10.23 -6.59
CA GLU A 236 2.21 -10.13 -7.50
C GLU A 236 1.10 -9.31 -6.83
N LEU A 237 0.50 -8.44 -7.59
CA LEU A 237 -0.68 -7.69 -7.13
C LEU A 237 -1.73 -7.57 -8.23
N ARG A 238 -2.98 -7.57 -7.81
CA ARG A 238 -4.17 -7.30 -8.62
C ARG A 238 -4.99 -6.25 -7.90
N GLN A 239 -5.19 -5.13 -8.53
CA GLN A 239 -5.75 -3.94 -7.93
C GLN A 239 -6.95 -3.45 -8.73
N HIS A 240 -8.00 -3.11 -8.03
CA HIS A 240 -9.21 -2.54 -8.60
C HIS A 240 -9.56 -1.21 -7.93
N THR A 241 -10.14 -0.29 -8.69
CA THR A 241 -10.99 0.77 -8.14
C THR A 241 -12.40 0.57 -8.65
N GLY A 242 -13.40 0.80 -7.81
CA GLY A 242 -14.77 0.47 -8.17
C GLY A 242 -15.79 1.02 -7.20
N TRP A 243 -16.91 0.33 -7.14
CA TRP A 243 -18.07 0.68 -6.34
C TRP A 243 -18.43 -0.46 -5.40
N LEU A 244 -18.51 -0.15 -4.12
CA LEU A 244 -18.93 -1.06 -3.06
C LEU A 244 -20.40 -0.77 -2.73
N THR A 245 -21.20 -1.81 -2.62
CA THR A 245 -22.51 -1.81 -1.99
C THR A 245 -22.47 -2.83 -0.87
N ALA A 246 -22.64 -2.42 0.37
CA ALA A 246 -22.52 -3.29 1.53
C ALA A 246 -23.69 -3.12 2.51
N ASP A 247 -24.01 -4.25 3.19
CA ASP A 247 -24.96 -4.31 4.29
C ASP A 247 -24.40 -5.26 5.36
N GLY A 248 -23.96 -4.68 6.47
CA GLY A 248 -23.25 -5.43 7.50
C GLY A 248 -21.89 -5.99 7.04
N PRO A 249 -21.53 -7.24 7.41
CA PRO A 249 -20.20 -7.79 7.12
C PRO A 249 -20.00 -8.23 5.68
N ARG A 250 -20.99 -8.09 4.80
CA ARG A 250 -20.96 -8.57 3.42
C ARG A 250 -21.31 -7.47 2.43
N GLY A 251 -20.79 -7.61 1.21
CA GLY A 251 -21.07 -6.65 0.14
C GLY A 251 -20.79 -7.19 -1.26
N ALA A 252 -21.17 -6.38 -2.25
CA ALA A 252 -20.87 -6.58 -3.64
C ALA A 252 -19.97 -5.43 -4.14
N TYR A 253 -18.89 -5.76 -4.78
CA TYR A 253 -17.96 -4.81 -5.34
C TYR A 253 -17.97 -4.87 -6.86
N ALA A 254 -18.28 -3.75 -7.50
CA ALA A 254 -18.28 -3.61 -8.96
C ALA A 254 -16.96 -2.98 -9.43
N PRO A 255 -16.00 -3.74 -10.01
CA PRO A 255 -14.72 -3.22 -10.47
C PRO A 255 -14.92 -2.31 -11.70
N HIS A 256 -14.34 -1.10 -11.65
CA HIS A 256 -14.42 -0.12 -12.74
C HIS A 256 -13.09 0.06 -13.47
N THR A 257 -11.99 -0.10 -12.76
CA THR A 257 -10.64 -0.13 -13.33
C THR A 257 -9.88 -1.31 -12.76
N GLU A 258 -8.91 -1.76 -13.50
CA GLU A 258 -8.00 -2.81 -13.03
C GLU A 258 -6.54 -2.45 -13.33
N SER A 259 -5.66 -2.97 -12.53
CA SER A 259 -4.21 -2.89 -12.72
C SER A 259 -3.60 -4.16 -12.14
N LYS A 260 -2.57 -4.66 -12.80
CA LYS A 260 -1.80 -5.81 -12.34
C LYS A 260 -0.31 -5.52 -12.39
N PHE A 261 0.41 -6.14 -11.49
CA PHE A 261 1.87 -6.13 -11.49
C PHE A 261 2.37 -7.49 -11.02
N LYS A 262 3.46 -7.95 -11.62
CA LYS A 262 4.19 -9.15 -11.19
C LYS A 262 5.67 -8.89 -11.30
N ALA A 263 6.36 -8.97 -10.19
CA ALA A 263 7.81 -8.86 -10.12
C ALA A 263 8.47 -10.17 -10.56
N PRO A 264 9.70 -10.12 -11.08
CA PRO A 264 10.47 -11.32 -11.36
C PRO A 264 10.61 -12.22 -10.13
N ALA A 265 10.46 -13.53 -10.34
CA ALA A 265 10.64 -14.56 -9.31
C ALA A 265 12.13 -14.88 -9.00
N ASN A 266 13.07 -14.15 -9.57
CA ASN A 266 14.50 -14.28 -9.34
C ASN A 266 15.09 -12.96 -8.88
N LYS A 267 15.83 -12.98 -7.75
CA LYS A 267 16.41 -11.77 -7.13
C LYS A 267 17.30 -10.97 -8.10
N THR A 268 18.11 -11.62 -8.91
CA THR A 268 18.99 -10.93 -9.86
C THR A 268 18.19 -10.19 -10.93
N LEU A 269 17.19 -10.87 -11.51
CA LEU A 269 16.28 -10.25 -12.48
C LEU A 269 15.46 -9.13 -11.88
N LEU A 270 15.02 -9.27 -10.61
CA LEU A 270 14.32 -8.23 -9.87
C LEU A 270 15.19 -6.97 -9.71
N LEU A 271 16.46 -7.13 -9.32
CA LEU A 271 17.39 -5.99 -9.17
C LEU A 271 17.70 -5.32 -10.52
N LEU A 272 17.83 -6.11 -11.60
CA LEU A 272 18.00 -5.55 -12.94
C LEU A 272 16.77 -4.78 -13.39
N ALA A 273 15.57 -5.33 -13.19
CA ALA A 273 14.31 -4.67 -13.51
C ALA A 273 14.12 -3.37 -12.70
N ASN A 274 14.42 -3.40 -11.40
CA ASN A 274 14.35 -2.23 -10.54
C ASN A 274 15.31 -1.11 -10.99
N GLY A 275 16.55 -1.45 -11.37
CA GLY A 275 17.50 -0.47 -11.90
C GLY A 275 17.05 0.14 -13.23
N PHE A 276 16.37 -0.63 -14.09
CA PHE A 276 15.81 -0.11 -15.34
C PHE A 276 14.61 0.83 -15.08
N ILE A 277 13.70 0.43 -14.20
CA ILE A 277 12.53 1.24 -13.80
C ILE A 277 13.00 2.55 -13.16
N ALA A 278 13.99 2.49 -12.27
CA ALA A 278 14.57 3.65 -11.61
C ALA A 278 15.15 4.66 -12.61
N ARG A 279 15.96 4.21 -13.55
CA ARG A 279 16.51 5.09 -14.61
C ARG A 279 15.42 5.77 -15.43
N ARG A 280 14.37 5.04 -15.78
CA ARG A 280 13.23 5.59 -16.50
C ARG A 280 12.43 6.59 -15.64
N GLY A 281 12.26 6.30 -14.35
CA GLY A 281 11.62 7.18 -13.37
C GLY A 281 12.39 8.50 -13.21
N LEU A 282 13.70 8.43 -13.02
CA LEU A 282 14.58 9.60 -12.92
C LEU A 282 14.55 10.48 -14.18
N LYS A 283 14.60 9.86 -15.35
CA LYS A 283 14.50 10.61 -16.62
C LYS A 283 13.17 11.39 -16.71
N LYS A 284 12.07 10.78 -16.31
CA LYS A 284 10.75 11.44 -16.28
C LYS A 284 10.69 12.55 -15.24
N ALA A 285 11.21 12.31 -14.02
CA ALA A 285 11.23 13.30 -12.94
C ALA A 285 12.04 14.55 -13.32
N ARG A 286 13.20 14.38 -13.94
CA ARG A 286 14.02 15.48 -14.47
C ARG A 286 13.29 16.25 -15.57
N ALA A 287 12.64 15.57 -16.50
CA ALA A 287 11.87 16.22 -17.56
C ALA A 287 10.65 17.00 -17.03
N ALA A 288 10.11 16.61 -15.87
CA ALA A 288 8.99 17.28 -15.21
C ALA A 288 9.44 18.36 -14.21
N GLY A 289 10.74 18.61 -14.04
CA GLY A 289 11.28 19.58 -13.07
C GLY A 289 11.00 19.21 -11.60
N THR A 290 10.72 17.93 -11.32
CA THR A 290 10.44 17.44 -9.96
C THR A 290 11.70 16.92 -9.27
N ARG A 291 12.83 16.97 -9.94
CA ARG A 291 14.19 16.70 -9.45
C ARG A 291 15.22 17.49 -10.21
#